data_fe288967ea3230b2e1bd5901cb8db696
#
_entry.id   fe288967ea3230b2e1bd5901cb8db696
#
_cell.length_a   1.000
_cell.length_b   1.000
_cell.length_c   1.000
_cell.angle_alpha   90.00
_cell.angle_beta   90.00
_cell.angle_gamma   90.00
#
_symmetry.space_group_name_H-M   'P 1'
#
loop_
_entity.id
_entity.type
_entity.pdbx_description
1 polymer ?
#
loop_
_entity_poly.entity_id
_entity_poly.type
_entity_poly.pdbx_seq_one_letter_code
_entity_poly.pdbx_strand_id
1 'polypeptide(L)'
;MKNLKSILLTVLCAVALASCTDNSEPLPDSGNRLPYDREPVPGLGYQKVLILYSEGYNDLVGNLALNIEQFCQGDIPYFNERNVVLVYSHAAERRGDYTTKTAPVLYRLYTRGGVVCKDTLATFDLLANTMTPDFMRSVMETARRSFPSNHYGLVITSHGNGWIPSDYSGENIDMNIAPSWIGAQYDGSSRNRKSLDINQLRDAIPFHLDYIACDACLMGGVEVAYELKDLCDYIVASPTEVISDGFNYPDMAARLFADGDPDLVGLCEDYFNMCANSGSYATIGLYDCSKMQALADVSKDIFEAHREQVMKVNPWSVQSYNYSFTYNFDFRDYVKALGAS
;
A
#
# COMPACT_ATOMS: atom_id res chain seq x y z
N MET A 1 15.40 29.30 8.05
CA MET A 1 14.95 28.09 7.37
C MET A 1 15.04 26.86 8.29
N LYS A 2 14.47 26.92 9.49
CA LYS A 2 14.53 25.81 10.48
C LYS A 2 13.15 25.37 11.00
N ASN A 3 12.05 25.92 10.51
CA ASN A 3 10.72 25.71 11.12
C ASN A 3 9.66 25.09 10.19
N LEU A 4 10.01 24.68 8.95
CA LEU A 4 9.02 24.11 8.04
C LEU A 4 8.91 22.57 8.16
N LYS A 5 9.98 21.91 8.65
CA LYS A 5 10.00 20.46 8.85
C LYS A 5 9.15 19.98 10.04
N SER A 6 8.85 20.89 10.98
CA SER A 6 8.10 20.54 12.20
C SER A 6 6.58 20.64 12.05
N ILE A 7 6.08 21.32 11.01
CA ILE A 7 4.66 21.64 10.90
C ILE A 7 3.89 20.56 10.16
N LEU A 8 4.51 19.85 9.24
CA LEU A 8 3.85 18.76 8.49
C LEU A 8 3.63 17.52 9.39
N LEU A 9 4.62 17.24 10.25
CA LEU A 9 4.51 16.12 11.21
C LEU A 9 3.51 16.43 12.34
N THR A 10 3.36 17.70 12.74
CA THR A 10 2.54 18.09 13.90
C THR A 10 1.04 18.07 13.62
N VAL A 11 0.60 18.18 12.37
CA VAL A 11 -0.84 18.17 12.04
C VAL A 11 -1.39 16.74 11.93
N LEU A 12 -0.58 15.76 11.54
CA LEU A 12 -0.97 14.35 11.58
C LEU A 12 -0.86 13.74 13.00
N CYS A 13 0.14 14.14 13.79
CA CYS A 13 0.31 13.62 15.15
C CYS A 13 -0.68 14.18 16.19
N ALA A 14 -1.30 15.33 15.96
CA ALA A 14 -2.21 15.93 16.94
C ALA A 14 -3.59 15.24 17.04
N VAL A 15 -3.92 14.32 16.12
CA VAL A 15 -5.17 13.55 16.14
C VAL A 15 -4.99 12.13 16.73
N ALA A 16 -3.74 11.66 16.84
CA ALA A 16 -3.44 10.29 17.27
C ALA A 16 -3.31 10.09 18.81
N LEU A 17 -3.48 11.13 19.63
CA LEU A 17 -3.23 11.04 21.08
C LEU A 17 -4.49 10.94 21.96
N ALA A 18 -5.60 10.47 21.45
CA ALA A 18 -6.78 10.22 22.28
C ALA A 18 -7.51 8.96 21.85
N SER A 19 -7.01 7.81 22.21
CA SER A 19 -7.83 6.66 22.61
C SER A 19 -6.98 5.39 22.76
N CYS A 20 -6.35 5.22 23.91
CA CYS A 20 -6.03 3.88 24.41
C CYS A 20 -7.19 3.46 25.31
N THR A 21 -8.17 2.79 24.79
CA THR A 21 -9.05 1.90 25.55
C THR A 21 -9.25 0.66 24.72
N ASP A 22 -8.74 -0.45 25.25
CA ASP A 22 -8.92 -1.79 24.77
C ASP A 22 -10.42 -2.17 24.84
N ASN A 23 -11.13 -1.92 23.75
CA ASN A 23 -12.47 -2.41 23.50
C ASN A 23 -12.51 -2.84 22.04
N SER A 24 -11.94 -4.02 21.75
CA SER A 24 -12.17 -4.70 20.48
C SER A 24 -13.62 -5.16 20.43
N GLU A 25 -14.53 -4.27 19.98
CA GLU A 25 -15.83 -4.74 19.53
C GLU A 25 -15.64 -5.60 18.27
N PRO A 26 -16.34 -6.73 18.17
CA PRO A 26 -16.28 -7.55 16.97
C PRO A 26 -16.73 -6.73 15.78
N LEU A 27 -15.96 -6.80 14.68
CA LEU A 27 -16.28 -6.14 13.41
C LEU A 27 -17.75 -6.44 13.02
N PRO A 28 -18.50 -5.45 12.52
CA PRO A 28 -19.88 -5.66 12.10
C PRO A 28 -19.95 -6.77 11.05
N ASP A 29 -20.86 -7.69 11.26
CA ASP A 29 -21.09 -8.85 10.40
C ASP A 29 -21.58 -8.37 9.01
N SER A 30 -20.65 -8.22 8.09
CA SER A 30 -21.01 -8.06 6.67
C SER A 30 -21.49 -9.43 6.20
N GLY A 31 -22.79 -9.59 5.96
CA GLY A 31 -23.47 -10.85 5.63
C GLY A 31 -22.97 -11.63 4.40
N ASN A 32 -21.71 -11.46 4.01
CA ASN A 32 -21.01 -12.15 2.93
C ASN A 32 -19.73 -12.87 3.41
N ARG A 33 -19.62 -13.18 4.69
CA ARG A 33 -18.47 -13.95 5.20
C ARG A 33 -18.47 -15.36 4.61
N LEU A 34 -17.39 -15.68 3.91
CA LEU A 34 -17.15 -17.02 3.41
C LEU A 34 -17.01 -18.02 4.59
N PRO A 35 -17.27 -19.34 4.42
CA PRO A 35 -17.27 -20.32 5.52
C PRO A 35 -15.95 -20.40 6.31
N TYR A 36 -14.86 -19.90 5.80
CA TYR A 36 -13.54 -19.84 6.44
C TYR A 36 -13.27 -18.48 7.13
N ASP A 37 -14.18 -17.51 7.06
CA ASP A 37 -14.13 -16.24 7.78
C ASP A 37 -14.44 -16.42 9.28
N ARG A 38 -14.32 -17.62 9.80
CA ARG A 38 -14.48 -17.88 11.22
C ARG A 38 -13.33 -17.22 11.97
N GLU A 39 -13.68 -16.56 13.07
CA GLU A 39 -12.69 -16.08 14.01
C GLU A 39 -11.73 -17.20 14.40
N PRO A 40 -10.44 -16.92 14.54
CA PRO A 40 -9.49 -17.89 15.05
C PRO A 40 -9.99 -18.43 16.38
N VAL A 41 -9.93 -19.73 16.56
CA VAL A 41 -10.26 -20.33 17.85
C VAL A 41 -9.36 -19.68 18.90
N PRO A 42 -9.89 -19.12 19.99
CA PRO A 42 -9.08 -18.48 21.02
C PRO A 42 -7.92 -19.39 21.45
N GLY A 43 -6.70 -18.85 21.36
CA GLY A 43 -5.47 -19.60 21.68
C GLY A 43 -4.84 -20.37 20.51
N LEU A 44 -5.51 -20.50 19.36
CA LEU A 44 -4.98 -21.19 18.16
C LEU A 44 -4.75 -20.25 16.96
N GLY A 45 -5.28 -19.02 17.00
CA GLY A 45 -5.09 -18.06 15.92
C GLY A 45 -3.69 -17.45 15.89
N TYR A 46 -3.28 -16.96 14.72
CA TYR A 46 -2.06 -16.19 14.56
C TYR A 46 -2.29 -14.76 15.06
N GLN A 47 -1.24 -14.11 15.57
CA GLN A 47 -1.37 -12.79 16.19
C GLN A 47 -1.43 -11.71 15.11
N LYS A 48 -0.42 -11.67 14.24
CA LYS A 48 -0.35 -10.76 13.08
C LYS A 48 0.10 -11.53 11.85
N VAL A 49 -0.54 -11.26 10.73
CA VAL A 49 -0.17 -11.83 9.43
C VAL A 49 0.17 -10.68 8.49
N LEU A 50 1.44 -10.56 8.16
CA LEU A 50 1.91 -9.67 7.11
C LEU A 50 1.81 -10.38 5.76
N ILE A 51 1.16 -9.75 4.79
CA ILE A 51 1.13 -10.19 3.39
C ILE A 51 1.94 -9.20 2.57
N LEU A 52 3.11 -9.62 2.09
CA LEU A 52 3.90 -8.90 1.11
C LEU A 52 3.46 -9.34 -0.29
N TYR A 53 2.72 -8.49 -0.98
CA TYR A 53 2.19 -8.75 -2.32
C TYR A 53 3.10 -8.11 -3.37
N SER A 54 4.04 -8.89 -3.92
CA SER A 54 5.07 -8.45 -4.86
C SER A 54 4.69 -8.83 -6.29
N GLU A 55 4.17 -7.84 -7.04
CA GLU A 55 3.79 -8.01 -8.44
C GLU A 55 4.84 -7.41 -9.38
N GLY A 56 5.77 -8.24 -9.80
CA GLY A 56 6.97 -7.85 -10.56
C GLY A 56 7.10 -8.49 -11.93
N TYR A 57 6.02 -9.02 -12.53
CA TYR A 57 6.09 -9.50 -13.91
C TYR A 57 6.13 -8.32 -14.90
N ASN A 58 7.09 -7.41 -14.69
CA ASN A 58 7.30 -6.15 -15.40
C ASN A 58 8.79 -5.80 -15.41
N ASP A 59 9.15 -4.54 -15.64
CA ASP A 59 10.53 -4.05 -15.65
C ASP A 59 11.14 -3.87 -14.26
N LEU A 60 10.34 -3.89 -13.17
CA LEU A 60 10.82 -3.88 -11.79
C LEU A 60 11.24 -5.28 -11.28
N VAL A 61 11.16 -6.31 -12.13
CA VAL A 61 11.39 -7.71 -11.73
C VAL A 61 12.68 -7.93 -10.91
N GLY A 62 13.75 -7.23 -11.25
CA GLY A 62 15.03 -7.32 -10.54
C GLY A 62 15.00 -6.63 -9.18
N ASN A 63 14.39 -5.46 -9.11
CA ASN A 63 14.25 -4.68 -7.88
C ASN A 63 13.38 -5.41 -6.85
N LEU A 64 12.23 -5.91 -7.30
CA LEU A 64 11.30 -6.62 -6.41
C LEU A 64 11.85 -7.95 -5.90
N ALA A 65 12.65 -8.64 -6.71
CA ALA A 65 13.39 -9.81 -6.26
C ALA A 65 14.43 -9.45 -5.17
N LEU A 66 15.15 -8.33 -5.37
CA LEU A 66 16.12 -7.81 -4.39
C LEU A 66 15.41 -7.36 -3.10
N ASN A 67 14.26 -6.73 -3.20
CA ASN A 67 13.48 -6.28 -2.05
C ASN A 67 13.07 -7.47 -1.15
N ILE A 68 12.66 -8.60 -1.74
CA ILE A 68 12.39 -9.82 -0.97
C ILE A 68 13.68 -10.37 -0.33
N GLU A 69 14.82 -10.34 -1.04
CA GLU A 69 16.12 -10.76 -0.46
C GLU A 69 16.51 -9.87 0.73
N GLN A 70 16.32 -8.54 0.61
CA GLN A 70 16.59 -7.58 1.68
C GLN A 70 15.63 -7.77 2.86
N PHE A 71 14.35 -8.02 2.60
CA PHE A 71 13.37 -8.32 3.63
C PHE A 71 13.77 -9.56 4.45
N CYS A 72 14.34 -10.60 3.79
CA CYS A 72 14.85 -11.79 4.46
C CYS A 72 16.08 -11.54 5.35
N GLN A 73 16.72 -10.37 5.27
CA GLN A 73 17.82 -9.98 6.16
C GLN A 73 17.33 -9.39 7.49
N GLY A 74 16.06 -9.04 7.58
CA GLY A 74 15.42 -8.49 8.77
C GLY A 74 14.94 -9.54 9.76
N ASP A 75 14.16 -9.08 10.74
CA ASP A 75 13.62 -9.89 11.84
C ASP A 75 12.43 -10.76 11.40
N ILE A 76 12.71 -11.79 10.62
CA ILE A 76 11.68 -12.74 10.17
C ILE A 76 11.26 -13.64 11.34
N PRO A 77 9.94 -13.73 11.67
CA PRO A 77 9.43 -14.52 12.78
C PRO A 77 9.87 -15.99 12.74
N TYR A 78 10.12 -16.57 13.89
CA TYR A 78 10.44 -18.00 13.98
C TYR A 78 9.23 -18.87 13.60
N PHE A 79 9.52 -20.10 13.15
CA PHE A 79 8.50 -21.05 12.69
C PHE A 79 7.37 -21.28 13.69
N ASN A 80 7.68 -21.28 14.99
CA ASN A 80 6.76 -21.53 16.11
C ASN A 80 6.17 -20.25 16.71
N GLU A 81 6.49 -19.08 16.18
CA GLU A 81 5.89 -17.82 16.59
C GLU A 81 4.50 -17.64 15.98
N ARG A 82 3.72 -16.77 16.61
CA ARG A 82 2.35 -16.47 16.20
C ARG A 82 2.28 -15.39 15.11
N ASN A 83 3.33 -14.60 14.93
CA ASN A 83 3.48 -13.68 13.83
C ASN A 83 3.89 -14.44 12.56
N VAL A 84 3.31 -14.07 11.43
CA VAL A 84 3.50 -14.79 10.16
C VAL A 84 3.78 -13.82 9.04
N VAL A 85 4.78 -14.13 8.23
CA VAL A 85 5.04 -13.46 6.95
C VAL A 85 4.60 -14.37 5.82
N LEU A 86 3.73 -13.85 4.98
CA LEU A 86 3.34 -14.45 3.70
C LEU A 86 3.84 -13.56 2.57
N VAL A 87 4.43 -14.18 1.56
CA VAL A 87 4.87 -13.48 0.36
C VAL A 87 4.14 -14.06 -0.84
N TYR A 88 3.34 -13.25 -1.50
CA TYR A 88 2.97 -13.47 -2.88
C TYR A 88 4.05 -12.85 -3.76
N SER A 89 4.60 -13.62 -4.66
CA SER A 89 5.64 -13.17 -5.57
C SER A 89 5.32 -13.60 -6.99
N HIS A 90 5.14 -12.61 -7.85
CA HIS A 90 5.20 -12.74 -9.31
C HIS A 90 6.49 -12.06 -9.82
N ALA A 91 7.41 -11.75 -8.93
CA ALA A 91 8.76 -11.33 -9.25
C ALA A 91 9.60 -12.55 -9.58
N ALA A 92 10.67 -12.35 -10.33
CA ALA A 92 11.59 -13.40 -10.71
C ALA A 92 12.33 -14.01 -9.51
N GLU A 93 12.84 -15.21 -9.71
CA GLU A 93 14.01 -15.67 -8.95
C GLU A 93 15.25 -14.95 -9.44
N ARG A 94 15.99 -14.38 -8.52
CA ARG A 94 17.30 -13.82 -8.79
C ARG A 94 18.36 -14.90 -8.64
N ARG A 95 19.17 -15.06 -9.69
CA ARG A 95 20.34 -15.98 -9.69
C ARG A 95 21.58 -15.20 -10.09
N GLY A 96 22.30 -14.69 -9.10
CA GLY A 96 23.42 -13.76 -9.33
C GLY A 96 22.92 -12.47 -10.00
N ASP A 97 23.46 -12.13 -11.15
CA ASP A 97 23.07 -10.93 -11.92
C ASP A 97 21.88 -11.15 -12.86
N TYR A 98 21.32 -12.36 -12.89
CA TYR A 98 20.21 -12.70 -13.76
C TYR A 98 18.91 -12.81 -12.97
N THR A 99 17.84 -12.28 -13.55
CA THR A 99 16.47 -12.45 -13.07
C THR A 99 15.66 -13.22 -14.11
N THR A 100 14.90 -14.21 -13.64
CA THR A 100 14.03 -15.02 -14.51
C THR A 100 12.60 -14.89 -14.01
N LYS A 101 11.67 -14.49 -14.89
CA LYS A 101 10.25 -14.48 -14.57
C LYS A 101 9.77 -15.89 -14.30
N THR A 102 9.16 -16.10 -13.16
CA THR A 102 8.66 -17.39 -12.69
C THR A 102 7.15 -17.37 -12.54
N ALA A 103 6.55 -18.54 -12.41
CA ALA A 103 5.13 -18.63 -12.08
C ALA A 103 4.85 -17.91 -10.74
N PRO A 104 3.69 -17.22 -10.61
CA PRO A 104 3.31 -16.60 -9.35
C PRO A 104 3.21 -17.64 -8.24
N VAL A 105 3.72 -17.31 -7.06
CA VAL A 105 3.71 -18.20 -5.90
C VAL A 105 3.27 -17.45 -4.66
N LEU A 106 2.57 -18.15 -3.77
CA LEU A 106 2.32 -17.72 -2.40
C LEU A 106 3.09 -18.65 -1.48
N TYR A 107 3.92 -18.11 -0.58
CA TYR A 107 4.70 -18.88 0.38
C TYR A 107 4.78 -18.18 1.73
N ARG A 108 5.01 -18.96 2.78
CA ARG A 108 5.36 -18.48 4.12
C ARG A 108 6.87 -18.29 4.20
N LEU A 109 7.31 -17.16 4.79
CA LEU A 109 8.67 -16.96 5.28
C LEU A 109 8.72 -17.18 6.79
N TYR A 110 9.76 -17.84 7.28
CA TYR A 110 10.00 -18.04 8.71
C TYR A 110 11.47 -18.34 8.98
N THR A 111 11.91 -18.11 10.20
CA THR A 111 13.25 -18.46 10.66
C THR A 111 13.23 -19.84 11.36
N ARG A 112 14.15 -20.71 11.00
CA ARG A 112 14.41 -22.00 11.67
C ARG A 112 15.92 -22.24 11.76
N GLY A 113 16.41 -22.47 12.99
CA GLY A 113 17.84 -22.70 13.20
C GLY A 113 18.74 -21.53 12.77
N GLY A 114 18.24 -20.29 12.83
CA GLY A 114 18.97 -19.09 12.41
C GLY A 114 19.02 -18.88 10.90
N VAL A 115 18.25 -19.64 10.12
CA VAL A 115 18.18 -19.53 8.66
C VAL A 115 16.75 -19.19 8.27
N VAL A 116 16.57 -18.24 7.34
CA VAL A 116 15.28 -17.94 6.75
C VAL A 116 14.89 -19.03 5.76
N CYS A 117 13.74 -19.62 5.98
CA CYS A 117 13.15 -20.69 5.19
C CYS A 117 11.87 -20.23 4.52
N LYS A 118 11.48 -20.92 3.44
CA LYS A 118 10.19 -20.69 2.77
C LYS A 118 9.43 -21.99 2.55
N ASP A 119 8.13 -21.98 2.86
CA ASP A 119 7.20 -23.07 2.55
C ASP A 119 6.17 -22.58 1.53
N THR A 120 6.15 -23.18 0.36
CA THR A 120 5.20 -22.84 -0.70
C THR A 120 3.80 -23.32 -0.33
N LEU A 121 2.83 -22.41 -0.36
CA LEU A 121 1.42 -22.66 -0.08
C LEU A 121 0.62 -22.88 -1.36
N ALA A 122 0.93 -22.10 -2.40
CA ALA A 122 0.30 -22.20 -3.71
C ALA A 122 1.25 -21.77 -4.82
N THR A 123 1.12 -22.41 -5.98
CA THR A 123 1.76 -22.01 -7.24
C THR A 123 0.66 -21.80 -8.26
N PHE A 124 0.72 -20.68 -8.96
CA PHE A 124 -0.27 -20.30 -9.98
C PHE A 124 0.29 -20.49 -11.38
N ASP A 125 -0.59 -20.42 -12.39
CA ASP A 125 -0.15 -20.51 -13.79
C ASP A 125 0.74 -19.30 -14.16
N LEU A 126 1.88 -19.55 -14.80
CA LEU A 126 2.79 -18.52 -15.32
C LEU A 126 2.09 -17.52 -16.24
N LEU A 127 1.07 -17.95 -16.98
CA LEU A 127 0.33 -17.15 -17.94
C LEU A 127 -0.96 -16.56 -17.35
N ALA A 128 -1.20 -16.74 -16.06
CA ALA A 128 -2.37 -16.16 -15.39
C ALA A 128 -2.39 -14.62 -15.56
N ASN A 129 -3.59 -14.08 -15.76
CA ASN A 129 -3.81 -12.65 -15.60
C ASN A 129 -3.90 -12.33 -14.10
N THR A 130 -2.78 -11.92 -13.51
CA THR A 130 -2.69 -11.62 -12.08
C THR A 130 -3.32 -10.27 -11.70
N MET A 131 -3.58 -9.42 -12.70
CA MET A 131 -4.19 -8.10 -12.55
C MET A 131 -5.71 -8.18 -12.69
N THR A 132 -6.33 -9.02 -11.90
CA THR A 132 -7.79 -9.11 -11.77
C THR A 132 -8.20 -9.20 -10.29
N PRO A 133 -9.36 -8.62 -9.92
CA PRO A 133 -9.88 -8.76 -8.56
C PRO A 133 -9.98 -10.21 -8.10
N ASP A 134 -10.47 -11.11 -8.96
CA ASP A 134 -10.66 -12.52 -8.63
C ASP A 134 -9.33 -13.23 -8.37
N PHE A 135 -8.28 -12.92 -9.14
CA PHE A 135 -6.97 -13.51 -8.91
C PHE A 135 -6.40 -13.06 -7.54
N MET A 136 -6.35 -11.75 -7.29
CA MET A 136 -5.84 -11.24 -6.02
C MET A 136 -6.70 -11.74 -4.84
N ARG A 137 -8.02 -11.77 -5.00
CA ARG A 137 -8.93 -12.36 -3.99
C ARG A 137 -8.55 -13.80 -3.67
N SER A 138 -8.27 -14.62 -4.68
CA SER A 138 -7.89 -16.02 -4.48
C SER A 138 -6.59 -16.17 -3.68
N VAL A 139 -5.63 -15.26 -3.89
CA VAL A 139 -4.37 -15.20 -3.11
C VAL A 139 -4.66 -14.82 -1.65
N MET A 140 -5.44 -13.75 -1.43
CA MET A 140 -5.81 -13.27 -0.09
C MET A 140 -6.59 -14.32 0.70
N GLU A 141 -7.56 -14.97 0.07
CA GLU A 141 -8.33 -16.05 0.67
C GLU A 141 -7.47 -17.27 1.02
N THR A 142 -6.50 -17.61 0.17
CA THR A 142 -5.54 -18.68 0.46
C THR A 142 -4.67 -18.32 1.65
N ALA A 143 -4.20 -17.08 1.74
CA ALA A 143 -3.46 -16.58 2.89
C ALA A 143 -4.27 -16.72 4.18
N ARG A 144 -5.52 -16.24 4.18
CA ARG A 144 -6.40 -16.28 5.35
C ARG A 144 -6.76 -17.70 5.79
N ARG A 145 -7.05 -18.60 4.84
CA ARG A 145 -7.31 -20.01 5.16
C ARG A 145 -6.13 -20.71 5.79
N SER A 146 -4.92 -20.40 5.30
CA SER A 146 -3.69 -21.03 5.79
C SER A 146 -3.28 -20.50 7.16
N PHE A 147 -3.50 -19.21 7.41
CA PHE A 147 -3.07 -18.50 8.61
C PHE A 147 -4.19 -17.58 9.15
N PRO A 148 -5.24 -18.16 9.77
CA PRO A 148 -6.33 -17.36 10.33
C PRO A 148 -5.84 -16.41 11.42
N SER A 149 -6.23 -15.14 11.32
CA SER A 149 -5.93 -14.07 12.27
C SER A 149 -7.05 -13.03 12.25
N ASN A 150 -7.10 -12.17 13.25
CA ASN A 150 -7.89 -10.94 13.23
C ASN A 150 -7.07 -9.73 12.75
N HIS A 151 -5.74 -9.88 12.66
CA HIS A 151 -4.81 -8.82 12.34
C HIS A 151 -4.03 -9.16 11.08
N TYR A 152 -4.38 -8.49 9.98
CA TYR A 152 -3.71 -8.63 8.70
C TYR A 152 -3.17 -7.28 8.25
N GLY A 153 -1.91 -7.24 7.85
CA GLY A 153 -1.32 -6.13 7.14
C GLY A 153 -0.97 -6.51 5.71
N LEU A 154 -1.11 -5.57 4.79
CA LEU A 154 -0.80 -5.75 3.38
C LEU A 154 0.23 -4.73 2.93
N VAL A 155 1.35 -5.19 2.40
CA VAL A 155 2.31 -4.37 1.66
C VAL A 155 2.20 -4.76 0.20
N ILE A 156 1.84 -3.80 -0.67
CA ILE A 156 1.79 -4.00 -2.12
C ILE A 156 3.00 -3.33 -2.74
N THR A 157 3.81 -4.09 -3.43
CA THR A 157 4.97 -3.56 -4.15
C THR A 157 4.89 -3.88 -5.64
N SER A 158 4.85 -2.83 -6.45
CA SER A 158 4.78 -2.85 -7.91
C SER A 158 4.81 -1.43 -8.46
N HIS A 159 4.49 -1.25 -9.74
CA HIS A 159 4.13 0.07 -10.25
C HIS A 159 2.81 0.59 -9.67
N GLY A 160 2.67 1.90 -9.60
CA GLY A 160 1.45 2.60 -9.23
C GLY A 160 1.31 3.92 -9.97
N ASN A 161 0.10 4.44 -10.07
CA ASN A 161 -0.17 5.69 -10.78
C ASN A 161 -1.33 6.53 -10.20
N GLY A 162 -1.65 6.36 -8.95
CA GLY A 162 -2.60 7.22 -8.25
C GLY A 162 -4.07 6.93 -8.54
N TRP A 163 -4.88 7.98 -8.66
CA TRP A 163 -6.35 7.93 -8.60
C TRP A 163 -7.08 8.03 -9.95
N ILE A 164 -6.37 8.25 -11.07
CA ILE A 164 -6.98 8.40 -12.40
C ILE A 164 -7.26 7.02 -13.00
N PRO A 165 -8.50 6.66 -13.36
CA PRO A 165 -8.86 5.34 -13.89
C PRO A 165 -8.14 4.94 -15.18
N SER A 166 -7.98 3.63 -15.39
CA SER A 166 -7.25 3.08 -16.55
C SER A 166 -7.91 3.33 -17.89
N ASP A 167 -9.22 3.56 -17.90
CA ASP A 167 -10.04 3.84 -19.09
C ASP A 167 -10.32 5.34 -19.32
N TYR A 168 -9.75 6.22 -18.48
CA TYR A 168 -9.99 7.65 -18.60
C TYR A 168 -9.36 8.23 -19.87
N SER A 169 -10.20 8.70 -20.77
CA SER A 169 -9.85 9.35 -22.05
C SER A 169 -10.34 10.80 -22.07
N GLY A 170 -9.91 11.63 -21.11
CA GLY A 170 -10.33 13.05 -21.08
C GLY A 170 -9.86 13.81 -22.31
N GLU A 171 -10.79 14.45 -23.03
CA GLU A 171 -10.53 15.14 -24.29
C GLU A 171 -9.60 16.36 -24.15
N ASN A 172 -9.27 16.80 -22.91
CA ASN A 172 -8.50 18.02 -22.64
C ASN A 172 -7.33 17.82 -21.68
N ILE A 173 -6.93 16.61 -21.40
CA ILE A 173 -5.74 16.34 -20.58
C ILE A 173 -4.65 15.80 -21.49
N ASP A 174 -3.45 16.35 -21.31
CA ASP A 174 -2.27 15.89 -22.03
C ASP A 174 -2.21 14.36 -22.02
N MET A 175 -2.17 13.74 -23.19
CA MET A 175 -2.27 12.28 -23.46
C MET A 175 -1.22 11.44 -22.73
N ASN A 176 -0.40 12.07 -21.90
CA ASN A 176 0.62 11.42 -21.06
C ASN A 176 0.14 11.10 -19.63
N ILE A 177 -1.13 11.38 -19.29
CA ILE A 177 -1.68 10.94 -18.01
C ILE A 177 -1.91 9.44 -18.10
N ALA A 178 -1.05 8.72 -17.44
CA ALA A 178 -1.21 7.30 -17.30
C ALA A 178 -2.33 7.01 -16.27
N PRO A 179 -3.16 5.97 -16.51
CA PRO A 179 -4.34 5.71 -15.70
C PRO A 179 -4.04 5.24 -14.27
N SER A 180 -5.00 5.49 -13.38
CA SER A 180 -4.98 5.15 -11.97
C SER A 180 -5.00 3.65 -11.74
N TRP A 181 -3.89 3.12 -11.28
CA TRP A 181 -3.79 1.70 -11.05
C TRP A 181 -2.65 1.37 -10.09
N ILE A 182 -2.75 0.23 -9.48
CA ILE A 182 -1.68 -0.40 -8.73
C ILE A 182 -1.41 -1.79 -9.30
N GLY A 183 -0.15 -2.19 -9.30
CA GLY A 183 0.30 -3.42 -9.90
C GLY A 183 0.39 -3.35 -11.42
N ALA A 184 1.40 -3.97 -12.00
CA ALA A 184 1.54 -4.08 -13.44
C ALA A 184 2.06 -5.44 -13.86
N GLN A 185 1.37 -6.05 -14.80
CA GLN A 185 1.82 -7.23 -15.52
C GLN A 185 2.08 -6.87 -16.99
N TYR A 186 3.26 -7.19 -17.51
CA TYR A 186 3.64 -6.93 -18.89
C TYR A 186 3.70 -8.23 -19.69
N ASP A 187 2.72 -8.45 -20.55
CA ASP A 187 2.74 -9.56 -21.52
C ASP A 187 3.64 -9.20 -22.71
N GLY A 188 4.96 -9.41 -22.53
CA GLY A 188 5.97 -9.22 -23.57
C GLY A 188 6.40 -7.77 -23.80
N SER A 189 5.60 -6.76 -23.47
CA SER A 189 5.98 -5.34 -23.56
C SER A 189 5.10 -4.47 -22.66
N SER A 190 5.61 -3.29 -22.31
CA SER A 190 4.86 -2.27 -21.56
C SER A 190 3.60 -1.77 -22.28
N ARG A 191 3.48 -2.01 -23.61
CA ARG A 191 2.29 -1.66 -24.39
C ARG A 191 1.10 -2.59 -24.11
N ASN A 192 1.36 -3.82 -23.65
CA ASN A 192 0.34 -4.79 -23.28
C ASN A 192 0.22 -4.89 -21.76
N ARG A 193 0.30 -3.75 -21.08
CA ARG A 193 0.17 -3.70 -19.63
C ARG A 193 -1.24 -4.08 -19.19
N LYS A 194 -1.31 -4.94 -18.19
CA LYS A 194 -2.50 -5.17 -17.37
C LYS A 194 -2.25 -4.54 -16.00
N SER A 195 -3.25 -3.95 -15.42
CA SER A 195 -3.20 -3.29 -14.12
C SER A 195 -4.53 -3.46 -13.40
N LEU A 196 -4.55 -3.24 -12.11
CA LEU A 196 -5.72 -3.29 -11.26
C LEU A 196 -6.11 -1.86 -10.88
N ASP A 197 -7.31 -1.41 -11.23
CA ASP A 197 -7.80 -0.10 -10.82
C ASP A 197 -8.07 -0.06 -9.31
N ILE A 198 -7.97 1.12 -8.70
CA ILE A 198 -8.11 1.27 -7.24
C ILE A 198 -9.47 0.80 -6.73
N ASN A 199 -10.55 1.07 -7.46
CA ASN A 199 -11.89 0.55 -7.15
C ASN A 199 -11.96 -0.99 -7.23
N GLN A 200 -11.20 -1.60 -8.15
CA GLN A 200 -11.10 -3.06 -8.26
C GLN A 200 -10.28 -3.67 -7.11
N LEU A 201 -9.32 -2.93 -6.55
CA LEU A 201 -8.58 -3.37 -5.37
C LEU A 201 -9.51 -3.60 -4.18
N ARG A 202 -10.55 -2.75 -4.01
CA ARG A 202 -11.61 -2.97 -3.02
C ARG A 202 -12.31 -4.33 -3.22
N ASP A 203 -12.57 -4.70 -4.47
CA ASP A 203 -13.23 -5.98 -4.76
C ASP A 203 -12.28 -7.17 -4.60
N ALA A 204 -10.97 -6.93 -4.68
CA ALA A 204 -9.93 -7.95 -4.56
C ALA A 204 -9.59 -8.35 -3.11
N ILE A 205 -9.85 -7.48 -2.14
CA ILE A 205 -9.50 -7.69 -0.72
C ILE A 205 -10.76 -8.15 0.03
N PRO A 206 -10.86 -9.44 0.43
CA PRO A 206 -12.10 -10.01 0.94
C PRO A 206 -12.30 -9.88 2.46
N PHE A 207 -11.41 -9.18 3.17
CA PHE A 207 -11.45 -8.98 4.61
C PHE A 207 -10.77 -7.68 5.02
N HIS A 208 -11.10 -7.18 6.19
CA HIS A 208 -10.50 -5.96 6.74
C HIS A 208 -9.02 -6.15 7.09
N LEU A 209 -8.24 -5.09 6.91
CA LEU A 209 -6.80 -5.05 7.17
C LEU A 209 -6.49 -4.00 8.24
N ASP A 210 -5.48 -4.22 9.07
CA ASP A 210 -4.98 -3.20 9.98
C ASP A 210 -4.34 -2.04 9.18
N TYR A 211 -3.69 -2.36 8.05
CA TYR A 211 -3.11 -1.36 7.16
C TYR A 211 -2.90 -1.89 5.74
N ILE A 212 -2.82 -0.94 4.80
CA ILE A 212 -2.28 -1.13 3.45
C ILE A 212 -1.09 -0.20 3.28
N ALA A 213 0.09 -0.74 3.00
CA ALA A 213 1.27 0.02 2.65
C ALA A 213 1.58 -0.15 1.16
N CYS A 214 1.55 0.95 0.41
CA CYS A 214 1.79 0.97 -1.02
C CYS A 214 3.24 1.35 -1.31
N ASP A 215 4.10 0.35 -1.50
CA ASP A 215 5.42 0.53 -2.08
C ASP A 215 5.27 0.63 -3.61
N ALA A 216 4.63 1.71 -4.03
CA ALA A 216 4.24 2.01 -5.40
C ALA A 216 4.09 3.52 -5.59
N CYS A 217 4.42 4.01 -6.77
CA CYS A 217 4.37 5.43 -7.09
C CYS A 217 2.96 6.02 -6.98
N LEU A 218 2.85 7.28 -6.52
CA LEU A 218 1.66 8.13 -6.68
C LEU A 218 0.39 7.68 -5.93
N MET A 219 0.52 6.71 -5.03
CA MET A 219 -0.62 6.15 -4.29
C MET A 219 -1.10 7.02 -3.11
N GLY A 220 -0.34 8.08 -2.75
CA GLY A 220 -0.61 8.94 -1.59
C GLY A 220 -1.59 10.09 -1.88
N GLY A 221 -2.62 9.88 -2.69
CA GLY A 221 -3.71 10.83 -2.89
C GLY A 221 -4.84 10.64 -1.87
N VAL A 222 -5.52 11.74 -1.48
CA VAL A 222 -6.72 11.67 -0.63
C VAL A 222 -7.85 10.88 -1.29
N GLU A 223 -7.89 10.87 -2.62
CA GLU A 223 -8.86 10.12 -3.42
C GLU A 223 -8.63 8.61 -3.28
N VAL A 224 -7.36 8.17 -3.33
CA VAL A 224 -6.97 6.77 -3.09
C VAL A 224 -7.33 6.36 -1.66
N ALA A 225 -6.96 7.20 -0.68
CA ALA A 225 -7.24 6.92 0.71
C ALA A 225 -8.75 6.85 0.99
N TYR A 226 -9.54 7.71 0.36
CA TYR A 226 -11.00 7.68 0.47
C TYR A 226 -11.61 6.42 -0.15
N GLU A 227 -11.15 6.01 -1.32
CA GLU A 227 -11.67 4.80 -2.00
C GLU A 227 -11.38 3.52 -1.21
N LEU A 228 -10.23 3.47 -0.53
CA LEU A 228 -9.79 2.30 0.23
C LEU A 228 -10.15 2.36 1.73
N LYS A 229 -10.77 3.43 2.23
CA LYS A 229 -11.02 3.69 3.66
C LYS A 229 -11.79 2.59 4.41
N ASP A 230 -12.61 1.84 3.70
CA ASP A 230 -13.44 0.79 4.30
C ASP A 230 -12.72 -0.57 4.32
N LEU A 231 -11.52 -0.67 3.73
CA LEU A 231 -10.73 -1.90 3.67
C LEU A 231 -9.73 -2.04 4.80
N CYS A 232 -9.27 -0.92 5.36
CA CYS A 232 -8.20 -0.92 6.36
C CYS A 232 -8.33 0.27 7.32
N ASP A 233 -7.59 0.18 8.44
CA ASP A 233 -7.53 1.26 9.41
C ASP A 233 -6.58 2.36 8.96
N TYR A 234 -5.46 1.99 8.32
CA TYR A 234 -4.43 2.92 7.91
C TYR A 234 -3.91 2.63 6.49
N ILE A 235 -3.50 3.70 5.79
CA ILE A 235 -2.79 3.61 4.51
C ILE A 235 -1.45 4.32 4.63
N VAL A 236 -0.37 3.65 4.21
CA VAL A 236 0.96 4.23 4.02
C VAL A 236 1.22 4.33 2.53
N ALA A 237 1.44 5.55 2.02
CA ALA A 237 1.65 5.75 0.58
C ALA A 237 2.35 7.08 0.28
N SER A 238 3.01 7.15 -0.87
CA SER A 238 3.66 8.35 -1.37
C SER A 238 2.81 9.06 -2.42
N PRO A 239 2.63 10.40 -2.33
CA PRO A 239 2.03 11.19 -3.40
C PRO A 239 3.00 11.47 -4.57
N THR A 240 4.27 11.07 -4.43
CA THR A 240 5.29 11.14 -5.49
C THR A 240 5.71 9.76 -5.96
N GLU A 241 6.64 9.71 -6.90
CA GLU A 241 7.29 8.47 -7.27
C GLU A 241 8.04 7.87 -6.06
N VAL A 242 7.98 6.56 -5.93
CA VAL A 242 8.79 5.77 -5.01
C VAL A 242 10.03 5.30 -5.77
N ILE A 243 11.21 5.43 -5.15
CA ILE A 243 12.45 4.98 -5.78
C ILE A 243 12.41 3.46 -6.03
N SER A 244 13.18 3.00 -7.02
CA SER A 244 13.20 1.58 -7.42
C SER A 244 13.65 0.61 -6.31
N ASP A 245 14.35 1.12 -5.31
CA ASP A 245 14.78 0.35 -4.14
C ASP A 245 13.61 0.08 -3.16
N GLY A 246 12.48 0.79 -3.35
CA GLY A 246 11.28 0.64 -2.52
C GLY A 246 11.46 1.13 -1.08
N PHE A 247 10.72 0.53 -0.17
CA PHE A 247 10.81 0.82 1.26
C PHE A 247 12.09 0.25 1.90
N ASN A 248 12.36 0.60 3.16
CA ASN A 248 13.44 -0.01 3.91
C ASN A 248 13.08 -1.44 4.34
N TYR A 249 13.28 -2.40 3.45
CA TYR A 249 12.88 -3.79 3.63
C TYR A 249 13.57 -4.51 4.78
N PRO A 250 14.88 -4.28 5.10
CA PRO A 250 15.52 -4.94 6.23
C PRO A 250 14.87 -4.65 7.59
N ASP A 251 14.36 -3.42 7.81
CA ASP A 251 13.77 -3.02 9.08
C ASP A 251 12.24 -3.20 9.11
N MET A 252 11.62 -3.49 7.95
CA MET A 252 10.16 -3.53 7.79
C MET A 252 9.49 -4.53 8.73
N ALA A 253 10.03 -5.75 8.86
CA ALA A 253 9.43 -6.78 9.71
C ALA A 253 9.40 -6.35 11.19
N ALA A 254 10.47 -5.73 11.69
CA ALA A 254 10.53 -5.21 13.06
C ALA A 254 9.47 -4.12 13.31
N ARG A 255 9.24 -3.22 12.34
CA ARG A 255 8.19 -2.20 12.42
C ARG A 255 6.78 -2.79 12.43
N LEU A 256 6.51 -3.71 11.51
CA LEU A 256 5.17 -4.25 11.32
C LEU A 256 4.76 -5.29 12.37
N PHE A 257 5.74 -5.93 13.02
CA PHE A 257 5.51 -6.86 14.13
C PHE A 257 5.85 -6.26 15.51
N ALA A 258 5.98 -4.94 15.62
CA ALA A 258 6.16 -4.27 16.90
C ALA A 258 5.11 -4.73 17.92
N ASP A 259 5.45 -4.70 19.22
CA ASP A 259 4.51 -5.01 20.28
C ASP A 259 3.33 -4.01 20.27
N GLY A 260 2.11 -4.53 20.39
CA GLY A 260 0.90 -3.73 20.20
C GLY A 260 0.59 -3.47 18.74
N ASP A 261 0.30 -2.21 18.38
CA ASP A 261 -0.02 -1.84 17.00
C ASP A 261 1.24 -1.80 16.12
N PRO A 262 1.11 -2.01 14.79
CA PRO A 262 2.21 -1.84 13.86
C PRO A 262 2.80 -0.42 13.91
N ASP A 263 4.13 -0.31 13.93
CA ASP A 263 4.83 0.98 13.91
C ASP A 263 4.86 1.57 12.50
N LEU A 264 3.71 2.04 12.02
CA LEU A 264 3.58 2.62 10.67
C LEU A 264 4.28 3.97 10.55
N VAL A 265 4.42 4.71 11.66
CA VAL A 265 5.19 5.97 11.68
C VAL A 265 6.66 5.66 11.48
N GLY A 266 7.21 4.69 12.22
CA GLY A 266 8.59 4.24 12.05
C GLY A 266 8.85 3.71 10.64
N LEU A 267 7.90 3.00 10.03
CA LEU A 267 8.00 2.55 8.63
C LEU A 267 8.16 3.75 7.67
N CYS A 268 7.37 4.81 7.86
CA CYS A 268 7.48 6.03 7.06
C CYS A 268 8.82 6.74 7.28
N GLU A 269 9.27 6.84 8.53
CA GLU A 269 10.53 7.49 8.89
C GLU A 269 11.74 6.73 8.31
N ASP A 270 11.73 5.41 8.37
CA ASP A 270 12.79 4.57 7.81
C ASP A 270 12.93 4.77 6.29
N TYR A 271 11.81 4.79 5.56
CA TYR A 271 11.81 5.08 4.13
C TYR A 271 12.33 6.50 3.83
N PHE A 272 11.80 7.49 4.53
CA PHE A 272 12.23 8.88 4.33
C PHE A 272 13.72 9.08 4.63
N ASN A 273 14.22 8.50 5.72
CA ASN A 273 15.61 8.60 6.12
C ASN A 273 16.54 7.86 5.15
N MET A 274 16.13 6.70 4.66
CA MET A 274 16.88 5.93 3.64
C MET A 274 17.05 6.78 2.37
N CYS A 275 15.99 7.38 1.87
CA CYS A 275 16.05 8.26 0.71
C CYS A 275 16.92 9.50 0.96
N ALA A 276 16.76 10.16 2.12
CA ALA A 276 17.54 11.34 2.48
C ALA A 276 19.04 11.03 2.57
N ASN A 277 19.40 9.87 3.12
CA ASN A 277 20.78 9.41 3.26
C ASN A 277 21.43 9.06 1.90
N SER A 278 20.62 8.57 0.94
CA SER A 278 21.08 8.30 -0.43
C SER A 278 21.12 9.55 -1.33
N GLY A 279 20.68 10.71 -0.81
CA GLY A 279 20.56 11.94 -1.59
C GLY A 279 19.35 11.97 -2.53
N SER A 280 18.41 11.03 -2.35
CA SER A 280 17.16 10.96 -3.09
C SER A 280 16.08 11.82 -2.43
N TYR A 281 15.10 12.25 -3.23
CA TYR A 281 13.91 12.92 -2.72
C TYR A 281 12.83 11.88 -2.43
N ALA A 282 12.13 12.04 -1.31
CA ALA A 282 11.00 11.21 -0.97
C ALA A 282 9.91 12.01 -0.26
N THR A 283 8.69 11.57 -0.46
CA THR A 283 7.54 11.92 0.36
C THR A 283 6.87 10.62 0.79
N ILE A 284 6.26 10.62 1.95
CA ILE A 284 5.46 9.50 2.44
C ILE A 284 4.39 10.05 3.36
N GLY A 285 3.18 9.49 3.30
CA GLY A 285 2.06 9.85 4.14
C GLY A 285 1.48 8.63 4.85
N LEU A 286 1.01 8.84 6.08
CA LEU A 286 0.19 7.91 6.83
C LEU A 286 -1.22 8.49 6.94
N TYR A 287 -2.21 7.76 6.42
CA TYR A 287 -3.61 8.17 6.35
C TYR A 287 -4.43 7.36 7.35
N ASP A 288 -5.14 8.03 8.24
CA ASP A 288 -6.15 7.43 9.13
C ASP A 288 -7.47 7.29 8.35
N CYS A 289 -7.83 6.07 7.99
CA CYS A 289 -9.02 5.77 7.18
C CYS A 289 -10.32 6.18 7.87
N SER A 290 -10.36 6.15 9.20
CA SER A 290 -11.53 6.57 9.99
C SER A 290 -11.88 8.05 9.81
N LYS A 291 -10.95 8.87 9.32
CA LYS A 291 -11.14 10.32 9.12
C LYS A 291 -11.52 10.67 7.68
N MET A 292 -11.40 9.75 6.74
CA MET A 292 -11.58 10.06 5.32
C MET A 292 -13.01 10.47 4.98
N GLN A 293 -14.03 9.89 5.62
CA GLN A 293 -15.41 10.33 5.38
C GLN A 293 -15.66 11.76 5.87
N ALA A 294 -15.20 12.11 7.07
CA ALA A 294 -15.33 13.47 7.59
C ALA A 294 -14.57 14.49 6.72
N LEU A 295 -13.38 14.11 6.20
CA LEU A 295 -12.64 14.95 5.26
C LEU A 295 -13.42 15.16 3.97
N ALA A 296 -14.05 14.13 3.41
CA ALA A 296 -14.86 14.23 2.20
C ALA A 296 -16.07 15.13 2.39
N ASP A 297 -16.76 15.00 3.52
CA ASP A 297 -17.95 15.80 3.84
C ASP A 297 -17.60 17.31 3.95
N VAL A 298 -16.55 17.64 4.70
CA VAL A 298 -16.06 19.03 4.81
C VAL A 298 -15.57 19.55 3.45
N SER A 299 -14.86 18.71 2.67
CA SER A 299 -14.39 19.09 1.34
C SER A 299 -15.54 19.43 0.40
N LYS A 300 -16.62 18.64 0.44
CA LYS A 300 -17.84 18.91 -0.33
C LYS A 300 -18.41 20.28 0.01
N ASP A 301 -18.58 20.59 1.29
CA ASP A 301 -19.11 21.87 1.76
C ASP A 301 -18.23 23.05 1.29
N ILE A 302 -16.90 22.89 1.39
CA ILE A 302 -15.94 23.91 0.92
C ILE A 302 -16.07 24.10 -0.60
N PHE A 303 -16.10 23.03 -1.37
CA PHE A 303 -16.18 23.12 -2.84
C PHE A 303 -17.51 23.67 -3.31
N GLU A 304 -18.61 23.38 -2.63
CA GLU A 304 -19.92 23.97 -2.91
C GLU A 304 -19.93 25.48 -2.60
N ALA A 305 -19.37 25.88 -1.45
CA ALA A 305 -19.29 27.29 -1.05
C ALA A 305 -18.38 28.12 -1.97
N HIS A 306 -17.33 27.49 -2.52
CA HIS A 306 -16.33 28.16 -3.37
C HIS A 306 -16.38 27.71 -4.84
N ARG A 307 -17.55 27.27 -5.33
CA ARG A 307 -17.71 26.63 -6.64
C ARG A 307 -17.13 27.43 -7.80
N GLU A 308 -17.27 28.75 -7.77
CA GLU A 308 -16.72 29.61 -8.82
C GLU A 308 -15.20 29.70 -8.78
N GLN A 309 -14.60 29.59 -7.60
CA GLN A 309 -13.15 29.66 -7.38
C GLN A 309 -12.47 28.35 -7.76
N VAL A 310 -13.12 27.19 -7.53
CA VAL A 310 -12.58 25.85 -7.87
C VAL A 310 -12.03 25.82 -9.30
N MET A 311 -12.80 26.36 -10.26
CA MET A 311 -12.40 26.37 -11.68
C MET A 311 -11.41 27.49 -12.04
N LYS A 312 -11.11 28.39 -11.11
CA LYS A 312 -10.24 29.56 -11.34
C LYS A 312 -8.90 29.47 -10.63
N VAL A 313 -8.72 28.48 -9.76
CA VAL A 313 -7.42 28.30 -9.08
C VAL A 313 -6.34 28.07 -10.14
N ASN A 314 -5.31 28.87 -10.06
CA ASN A 314 -4.12 28.63 -10.88
C ASN A 314 -3.34 27.44 -10.31
N PRO A 315 -3.21 26.32 -11.03
CA PRO A 315 -2.48 25.14 -10.51
C PRO A 315 -1.03 25.48 -10.11
N TRP A 316 -0.40 26.45 -10.77
CA TRP A 316 0.96 26.88 -10.46
C TRP A 316 1.09 27.64 -9.13
N SER A 317 -0.01 28.05 -8.52
CA SER A 317 -0.02 28.67 -7.18
C SER A 317 -0.22 27.67 -6.04
N VAL A 318 -0.43 26.40 -6.36
CA VAL A 318 -0.61 25.31 -5.40
C VAL A 318 0.62 24.44 -5.39
N GLN A 319 1.08 24.05 -4.20
CA GLN A 319 2.19 23.10 -4.07
C GLN A 319 1.86 21.81 -4.82
N SER A 320 2.65 21.49 -5.84
CA SER A 320 2.54 20.22 -6.57
C SER A 320 3.61 19.23 -6.10
N TYR A 321 3.31 17.96 -6.23
CA TYR A 321 4.23 16.84 -6.00
C TYR A 321 4.78 16.28 -7.31
N ASN A 322 4.72 17.06 -8.38
CA ASN A 322 5.14 16.65 -9.70
C ASN A 322 6.67 16.69 -9.83
N TYR A 323 7.25 15.58 -10.20
CA TYR A 323 8.58 15.55 -10.79
C TYR A 323 8.50 15.48 -12.32
N SER A 324 7.50 14.82 -12.86
CA SER A 324 7.16 14.79 -14.28
C SER A 324 5.71 14.36 -14.50
N PHE A 325 4.89 15.23 -15.08
CA PHE A 325 3.55 14.91 -15.62
C PHE A 325 2.50 14.33 -14.66
N THR A 326 2.65 14.47 -13.36
CA THR A 326 1.64 14.05 -12.39
C THR A 326 0.78 15.23 -11.96
N TYR A 327 -0.48 14.96 -11.64
CA TYR A 327 -1.47 15.96 -11.23
C TYR A 327 -1.77 15.84 -9.73
N ASN A 328 -0.75 15.54 -8.93
CA ASN A 328 -0.87 15.49 -7.49
C ASN A 328 -0.48 16.84 -6.88
N PHE A 329 -1.40 17.41 -6.15
CA PHE A 329 -1.24 18.70 -5.48
C PHE A 329 -1.45 18.55 -3.98
N ASP A 330 -0.85 19.46 -3.19
CA ASP A 330 -1.13 19.52 -1.77
C ASP A 330 -2.58 19.95 -1.54
N PHE A 331 -3.35 19.06 -0.95
CA PHE A 331 -4.79 19.25 -0.74
C PHE A 331 -5.07 20.46 0.17
N ARG A 332 -4.29 20.64 1.24
CA ARG A 332 -4.45 21.78 2.15
C ARG A 332 -4.11 23.09 1.47
N ASP A 333 -3.07 23.09 0.65
CA ASP A 333 -2.67 24.29 -0.08
C ASP A 333 -3.70 24.65 -1.15
N TYR A 334 -4.28 23.66 -1.81
CA TYR A 334 -5.40 23.85 -2.73
C TYR A 334 -6.62 24.48 -2.04
N VAL A 335 -7.02 23.95 -0.89
CA VAL A 335 -8.13 24.49 -0.10
C VAL A 335 -7.89 25.95 0.32
N LYS A 336 -6.67 26.29 0.72
CA LYS A 336 -6.31 27.70 1.01
C LYS A 336 -6.39 28.58 -0.22
N ALA A 337 -5.98 28.08 -1.40
CA ALA A 337 -6.07 28.82 -2.65
C ALA A 337 -7.52 29.13 -3.07
N LEU A 338 -8.51 28.36 -2.58
CA LEU A 338 -9.93 28.68 -2.73
C LEU A 338 -10.39 29.84 -1.84
N GLY A 339 -9.59 30.27 -0.87
CA GLY A 339 -9.94 31.28 0.13
C GLY A 339 -10.69 30.71 1.33
N ALA A 340 -10.72 29.39 1.49
CA ALA A 340 -11.25 28.74 2.69
C ALA A 340 -10.19 28.79 3.83
N SER A 341 -10.63 29.12 5.04
CA SER A 341 -9.77 29.28 6.24
C SER A 341 -10.11 28.24 7.29
#